data_ae0176a9ab849b7855ffe7d8bfc2f846
#
_entry.id   ae0176a9ab849b7855ffe7d8bfc2f846
#
_cell.length_a   1.000
_cell.length_b   1.000
_cell.length_c   1.000
_cell.angle_alpha   90.00
_cell.angle_beta   90.00
_cell.angle_gamma   90.00
#
_symmetry.space_group_name_H-M   'P 1'
#
loop_
_entity.id
_entity.type
_entity.pdbx_description
1 polymer ?
#
loop_
_entity_poly.entity_id
_entity_poly.type
_entity_poly.pdbx_seq_one_letter_code
_entity_poly.pdbx_strand_id
1 'polypeptide(L)'
;MKTDITMLIIHQEVDETGSPDDLDVLVQVEQVRNALTLHGYSVQVLPVTLNLHRLADVIQQTRPLLVFNLVESLDGKDRLLYLPPAILEAYHVPFTGSGSDPLYRTTGKLLAKEAMQMAGVDTPPWFTAPLRDQCDIIQGTYILK
;
A
#
# COMPACT_ATOMS: atom_id res chain seq x y z
N MET A 1 -36.58 0.27 -3.13
CA MET A 1 -35.49 0.90 -2.40
C MET A 1 -34.20 0.50 -3.11
N LYS A 2 -33.48 1.43 -3.78
CA LYS A 2 -32.10 1.17 -4.18
C LYS A 2 -31.30 1.05 -2.88
N THR A 3 -30.79 -0.13 -2.59
CA THR A 3 -29.77 -0.30 -1.55
C THR A 3 -28.59 0.53 -2.00
N ASP A 4 -28.25 1.60 -1.26
CA ASP A 4 -27.06 2.40 -1.52
C ASP A 4 -25.83 1.50 -1.28
N ILE A 5 -25.30 0.96 -2.37
CA ILE A 5 -24.11 0.14 -2.34
C ILE A 5 -22.93 1.09 -2.13
N THR A 6 -22.31 1.00 -0.97
CA THR A 6 -21.19 1.85 -0.61
C THR A 6 -19.87 1.24 -1.07
N MET A 7 -19.07 2.04 -1.76
CA MET A 7 -17.67 1.80 -2.05
C MET A 7 -16.81 2.67 -1.13
N LEU A 8 -15.72 2.15 -0.63
CA LEU A 8 -14.77 2.91 0.18
C LEU A 8 -13.48 3.09 -0.62
N ILE A 9 -12.97 4.30 -0.69
CA ILE A 9 -11.63 4.60 -1.21
C ILE A 9 -10.74 4.95 -0.02
N ILE A 10 -9.62 4.28 0.12
CA ILE A 10 -8.60 4.62 1.13
C ILE A 10 -7.32 5.08 0.44
N HIS A 11 -6.69 6.08 1.02
CA HIS A 11 -5.40 6.63 0.59
C HIS A 11 -4.60 7.08 1.83
N GLN A 12 -3.29 7.27 1.70
CA GLN A 12 -2.52 7.87 2.80
C GLN A 12 -3.01 9.30 3.06
N GLU A 13 -2.92 9.72 4.33
CA GLU A 13 -3.11 11.13 4.65
C GLU A 13 -2.01 11.95 3.97
N VAL A 14 -2.39 13.03 3.31
CA VAL A 14 -1.49 13.92 2.55
C VAL A 14 -1.61 15.31 3.14
N ASP A 15 -0.46 15.94 3.40
CA ASP A 15 -0.41 17.37 3.73
C ASP A 15 -0.65 18.19 2.44
N GLU A 16 -1.53 19.17 2.50
CA GLU A 16 -1.81 20.06 1.35
C GLU A 16 -0.57 20.84 0.88
N THR A 17 0.46 20.92 1.73
CA THR A 17 1.77 21.51 1.42
C THR A 17 2.82 20.48 0.96
N GLY A 18 2.41 19.24 0.77
CA GLY A 18 3.26 18.12 0.35
C GLY A 18 3.89 18.29 -1.03
N SER A 19 4.78 17.39 -1.37
CA SER A 19 5.41 17.38 -2.70
C SER A 19 4.37 17.08 -3.80
N PRO A 20 4.63 17.45 -5.07
CA PRO A 20 3.74 17.06 -6.18
C PRO A 20 3.46 15.56 -6.23
N ASP A 21 4.44 14.71 -5.91
CA ASP A 21 4.30 13.26 -5.89
C ASP A 21 3.33 12.80 -4.78
N ASP A 22 3.36 13.47 -3.61
CA ASP A 22 2.42 13.18 -2.52
C ASP A 22 0.98 13.56 -2.89
N LEU A 23 0.82 14.63 -3.69
CA LEU A 23 -0.50 15.12 -4.10
C LEU A 23 -1.14 14.28 -5.23
N ASP A 24 -0.34 13.51 -5.98
CA ASP A 24 -0.83 12.71 -7.11
C ASP A 24 -1.89 11.68 -6.69
N VAL A 25 -1.78 11.13 -5.49
CA VAL A 25 -2.79 10.22 -4.96
C VAL A 25 -4.18 10.86 -4.86
N LEU A 26 -4.28 12.16 -4.59
CA LEU A 26 -5.57 12.86 -4.54
C LEU A 26 -6.22 12.95 -5.92
N VAL A 27 -5.42 13.07 -6.97
CA VAL A 27 -5.91 13.01 -8.37
C VAL A 27 -6.46 11.61 -8.67
N GLN A 28 -5.77 10.56 -8.25
CA GLN A 28 -6.23 9.18 -8.38
C GLN A 28 -7.55 8.95 -7.62
N VAL A 29 -7.65 9.44 -6.40
CA VAL A 29 -8.88 9.38 -5.58
C VAL A 29 -10.06 10.01 -6.32
N GLU A 30 -9.89 11.20 -6.87
CA GLU A 30 -10.96 11.89 -7.61
C GLU A 30 -11.35 11.13 -8.88
N GLN A 31 -10.41 10.59 -9.62
CA GLN A 31 -10.70 9.79 -10.83
C GLN A 31 -11.52 8.55 -10.48
N VAL A 32 -11.11 7.79 -9.46
CA VAL A 32 -11.81 6.58 -9.01
C VAL A 32 -13.19 6.95 -8.47
N ARG A 33 -13.30 8.00 -7.64
CA ARG A 33 -14.56 8.48 -7.09
C ARG A 33 -15.56 8.84 -8.19
N ASN A 34 -15.12 9.62 -9.18
CA ASN A 34 -15.95 10.03 -10.30
C ASN A 34 -16.43 8.84 -11.11
N ALA A 35 -15.55 7.89 -11.43
CA ALA A 35 -15.91 6.68 -12.15
C ALA A 35 -16.97 5.84 -11.39
N LEU A 36 -16.77 5.60 -10.11
CA LEU A 36 -17.72 4.85 -9.28
C LEU A 36 -19.07 5.56 -9.15
N THR A 37 -19.06 6.88 -8.98
CA THR A 37 -20.29 7.69 -8.88
C THR A 37 -21.08 7.66 -10.19
N LEU A 38 -20.41 7.72 -11.35
CA LEU A 38 -21.06 7.57 -12.67
C LEU A 38 -21.73 6.20 -12.83
N HIS A 39 -21.20 5.15 -12.20
CA HIS A 39 -21.82 3.83 -12.16
C HIS A 39 -22.90 3.67 -11.09
N GLY A 40 -23.23 4.74 -10.37
CA GLY A 40 -24.35 4.77 -9.41
C GLY A 40 -24.02 4.22 -8.02
N TYR A 41 -22.74 4.08 -7.68
CA TYR A 41 -22.30 3.71 -6.33
C TYR A 41 -22.26 4.93 -5.41
N SER A 42 -22.58 4.70 -4.13
CA SER A 42 -22.23 5.65 -3.07
C SER A 42 -20.75 5.51 -2.71
N VAL A 43 -20.02 6.60 -2.67
CA VAL A 43 -18.56 6.56 -2.47
C VAL A 43 -18.18 7.34 -1.21
N GLN A 44 -17.48 6.67 -0.31
CA GLN A 44 -16.82 7.31 0.82
C GLN A 44 -15.31 7.30 0.60
N VAL A 45 -14.65 8.38 0.99
CA VAL A 45 -13.18 8.52 0.96
C VAL A 45 -12.67 8.61 2.39
N LEU A 46 -11.62 7.87 2.71
CA LEU A 46 -10.99 7.84 4.03
C LEU A 46 -9.46 7.99 3.89
N PRO A 47 -8.88 9.09 4.34
CA PRO A 47 -7.43 9.17 4.55
C PRO A 47 -7.04 8.25 5.73
N VAL A 48 -6.02 7.42 5.49
CA VAL A 48 -5.50 6.44 6.45
C VAL A 48 -4.20 6.96 7.05
N THR A 49 -4.13 6.88 8.36
CA THR A 49 -2.96 7.22 9.17
C THR A 49 -2.50 6.00 9.96
N LEU A 50 -1.50 6.15 10.81
CA LEU A 50 -1.11 5.11 11.78
C LEU A 50 -2.22 4.79 12.80
N ASN A 51 -3.26 5.62 12.90
CA ASN A 51 -4.46 5.29 13.66
C ASN A 51 -5.38 4.34 12.86
N LEU A 52 -4.95 3.09 12.74
CA LEU A 52 -5.67 2.06 11.99
C LEU A 52 -7.04 1.68 12.60
N HIS A 53 -7.28 2.05 13.86
CA HIS A 53 -8.58 1.84 14.50
C HIS A 53 -9.70 2.59 13.74
N ARG A 54 -9.40 3.79 13.24
CA ARG A 54 -10.34 4.55 12.42
C ARG A 54 -10.76 3.82 11.14
N LEU A 55 -9.82 3.11 10.48
CA LEU A 55 -10.14 2.29 9.32
C LEU A 55 -11.10 1.15 9.70
N ALA A 56 -10.81 0.47 10.80
CA ALA A 56 -11.66 -0.61 11.31
C ALA A 56 -13.09 -0.12 11.64
N ASP A 57 -13.21 1.03 12.30
CA ASP A 57 -14.51 1.64 12.63
C ASP A 57 -15.33 1.97 11.38
N VAL A 58 -14.69 2.59 10.38
CA VAL A 58 -15.38 2.93 9.12
C VAL A 58 -15.84 1.67 8.40
N ILE A 59 -15.02 0.62 8.33
CA ILE A 59 -15.41 -0.66 7.73
C ILE A 59 -16.66 -1.24 8.42
N GLN A 60 -16.67 -1.26 9.75
CA GLN A 60 -17.80 -1.81 10.51
C GLN A 60 -19.09 -0.99 10.33
N GLN A 61 -18.97 0.33 10.27
CA GLN A 61 -20.11 1.25 10.13
C GLN A 61 -20.69 1.23 8.72
N THR A 62 -19.84 1.24 7.69
CA THR A 62 -20.27 1.41 6.31
C THR A 62 -20.50 0.09 5.58
N ARG A 63 -19.85 -0.99 6.02
CA ARG A 63 -19.89 -2.32 5.38
C ARG A 63 -19.71 -2.20 3.87
N PRO A 64 -18.61 -1.64 3.39
CA PRO A 64 -18.42 -1.40 1.96
C PRO A 64 -18.44 -2.70 1.16
N LEU A 65 -19.00 -2.65 -0.03
CA LEU A 65 -18.95 -3.78 -0.96
C LEU A 65 -17.52 -4.08 -1.41
N LEU A 66 -16.72 -3.02 -1.61
CA LEU A 66 -15.35 -3.10 -2.05
C LEU A 66 -14.58 -1.88 -1.53
N VAL A 67 -13.32 -2.08 -1.21
CA VAL A 67 -12.39 -1.00 -0.87
C VAL A 67 -11.38 -0.80 -2.01
N PHE A 68 -11.32 0.40 -2.58
CA PHE A 68 -10.21 0.82 -3.43
C PHE A 68 -9.06 1.26 -2.56
N ASN A 69 -7.99 0.47 -2.55
CA ASN A 69 -6.79 0.75 -1.76
C ASN A 69 -5.78 1.50 -2.63
N LEU A 70 -5.64 2.79 -2.38
CA LEU A 70 -4.68 3.70 -3.03
C LEU A 70 -3.57 4.14 -2.06
N VAL A 71 -3.37 3.42 -0.95
CA VAL A 71 -2.33 3.74 0.03
C VAL A 71 -0.97 3.33 -0.53
N GLU A 72 -0.05 4.29 -0.64
CA GLU A 72 1.33 4.08 -1.12
C GLU A 72 2.36 4.15 0.00
N SER A 73 2.03 4.79 1.12
CA SER A 73 2.86 4.84 2.32
C SER A 73 2.00 5.07 3.56
N LEU A 74 2.52 4.80 4.75
CA LEU A 74 1.92 5.26 6.01
C LEU A 74 2.97 6.04 6.80
N ASP A 75 2.63 7.28 7.14
CA ASP A 75 3.54 8.19 7.85
C ASP A 75 4.89 8.32 7.10
N GLY A 76 4.83 8.41 5.75
CA GLY A 76 6.00 8.47 4.88
C GLY A 76 6.86 7.19 4.86
N LYS A 77 6.31 6.06 5.28
CA LYS A 77 7.05 4.78 5.38
C LYS A 77 6.41 3.71 4.51
N ASP A 78 7.02 3.42 3.37
CA ASP A 78 6.57 2.39 2.42
C ASP A 78 6.50 1.01 3.07
N ARG A 79 7.43 0.69 3.97
CA ARG A 79 7.47 -0.59 4.68
C ARG A 79 6.21 -0.89 5.50
N LEU A 80 5.34 0.09 5.73
CA LEU A 80 4.07 -0.06 6.46
C LEU A 80 2.86 -0.26 5.53
N LEU A 81 3.07 -0.34 4.22
CA LEU A 81 2.03 -0.52 3.21
C LEU A 81 1.14 -1.75 3.42
N TYR A 82 1.65 -2.78 4.07
CA TYR A 82 0.89 -4.01 4.32
C TYR A 82 -0.18 -3.87 5.41
N LEU A 83 -0.12 -2.82 6.24
CA LEU A 83 -1.02 -2.67 7.39
C LEU A 83 -2.50 -2.44 7.00
N PRO A 84 -2.85 -1.52 6.08
CA PRO A 84 -4.24 -1.38 5.65
C PRO A 84 -4.82 -2.68 5.06
N PRO A 85 -4.16 -3.38 4.11
CA PRO A 85 -4.60 -4.69 3.65
C PRO A 85 -4.79 -5.71 4.78
N ALA A 86 -3.90 -5.77 5.77
CA ALA A 86 -4.05 -6.69 6.90
C ALA A 86 -5.34 -6.43 7.70
N ILE A 87 -5.72 -5.16 7.87
CA ILE A 87 -7.01 -4.81 8.49
C ILE A 87 -8.18 -5.24 7.60
N LEU A 88 -8.13 -4.96 6.29
CA LEU A 88 -9.18 -5.35 5.35
C LEU A 88 -9.38 -6.87 5.30
N GLU A 89 -8.29 -7.64 5.30
CA GLU A 89 -8.29 -9.11 5.38
C GLU A 89 -8.92 -9.60 6.70
N ALA A 90 -8.55 -9.01 7.83
CA ALA A 90 -9.09 -9.36 9.13
C ALA A 90 -10.61 -9.12 9.23
N TYR A 91 -11.12 -8.13 8.52
CA TYR A 91 -12.56 -7.85 8.43
C TYR A 91 -13.26 -8.52 7.23
N HIS A 92 -12.54 -9.34 6.47
CA HIS A 92 -13.07 -10.04 5.29
C HIS A 92 -13.72 -9.12 4.25
N VAL A 93 -13.19 -7.93 4.07
CA VAL A 93 -13.68 -6.96 3.08
C VAL A 93 -12.90 -7.12 1.78
N PRO A 94 -13.55 -7.26 0.62
CA PRO A 94 -12.86 -7.25 -0.66
C PRO A 94 -12.16 -5.91 -0.91
N PHE A 95 -10.96 -5.94 -1.49
CA PHE A 95 -10.21 -4.73 -1.81
C PHE A 95 -9.36 -4.89 -3.07
N THR A 96 -8.96 -3.77 -3.66
CA THR A 96 -8.07 -3.74 -4.82
C THR A 96 -6.60 -3.75 -4.39
N GLY A 97 -5.73 -4.33 -5.22
CA GLY A 97 -4.31 -4.43 -4.96
C GLY A 97 -3.90 -5.75 -4.33
N SER A 98 -2.66 -5.81 -3.85
CA SER A 98 -2.08 -6.99 -3.24
C SER A 98 -2.45 -7.15 -1.78
N GLY A 99 -2.51 -8.38 -1.32
CA GLY A 99 -2.71 -8.70 0.09
C GLY A 99 -1.54 -8.29 0.99
N SER A 100 -1.74 -8.42 2.29
CA SER A 100 -0.77 -7.97 3.30
C SER A 100 0.56 -8.74 3.23
N ASP A 101 0.55 -10.07 3.06
CA ASP A 101 1.77 -10.89 3.01
C ASP A 101 2.64 -10.58 1.77
N PRO A 102 2.11 -10.52 0.53
CA PRO A 102 2.87 -10.07 -0.61
C PRO A 102 3.49 -8.67 -0.43
N LEU A 103 2.72 -7.70 0.08
CA LEU A 103 3.23 -6.35 0.31
C LEU A 103 4.34 -6.33 1.36
N TYR A 104 4.17 -7.02 2.49
CA TYR A 104 5.21 -7.14 3.51
C TYR A 104 6.52 -7.68 2.94
N ARG A 105 6.44 -8.74 2.12
CA ARG A 105 7.62 -9.39 1.52
C ARG A 105 8.29 -8.57 0.43
N THR A 106 7.54 -7.79 -0.34
CA THR A 106 8.06 -7.13 -1.53
C THR A 106 8.44 -5.66 -1.30
N THR A 107 7.88 -4.99 -0.29
CA THR A 107 8.20 -3.60 0.01
C THR A 107 9.61 -3.44 0.58
N GLY A 108 10.06 -4.39 1.40
CA GLY A 108 11.43 -4.43 1.90
C GLY A 108 12.38 -5.02 0.87
N LYS A 109 13.31 -4.22 0.31
CA LYS A 109 14.21 -4.67 -0.77
C LYS A 109 15.03 -5.91 -0.43
N LEU A 110 15.48 -6.04 0.81
CA LEU A 110 16.23 -7.22 1.25
C LEU A 110 15.35 -8.45 1.28
N LEU A 111 14.17 -8.36 1.91
CA LEU A 111 13.20 -9.46 1.96
C LEU A 111 12.74 -9.87 0.56
N ALA A 112 12.51 -8.90 -0.33
CA ALA A 112 12.15 -9.17 -1.72
C ALA A 112 13.24 -9.95 -2.45
N LYS A 113 14.51 -9.55 -2.30
CA LYS A 113 15.65 -10.24 -2.90
C LYS A 113 15.85 -11.65 -2.36
N GLU A 114 15.72 -11.82 -1.05
CA GLU A 114 15.77 -13.14 -0.40
C GLU A 114 14.64 -14.05 -0.92
N ALA A 115 13.41 -13.53 -1.01
CA ALA A 115 12.29 -14.26 -1.56
C ALA A 115 12.48 -14.66 -3.03
N MET A 116 13.01 -13.75 -3.86
CA MET A 116 13.36 -14.03 -5.26
C MET A 116 14.41 -15.12 -5.35
N GLN A 117 15.48 -15.04 -4.55
CA GLN A 117 16.54 -16.03 -4.53
C GLN A 117 16.02 -17.42 -4.11
N MET A 118 15.19 -17.49 -3.08
CA MET A 118 14.55 -18.74 -2.64
C MET A 118 13.63 -19.35 -3.70
N ALA A 119 12.99 -18.50 -4.51
CA ALA A 119 12.12 -18.91 -5.62
C ALA A 119 12.89 -19.24 -6.91
N GLY A 120 14.22 -19.14 -6.94
CA GLY A 120 15.05 -19.34 -8.14
C GLY A 120 14.88 -18.22 -9.17
N VAL A 121 14.42 -17.03 -8.77
CA VAL A 121 14.30 -15.86 -9.63
C VAL A 121 15.60 -15.05 -9.56
N ASP A 122 16.18 -14.77 -10.71
CA ASP A 122 17.41 -13.99 -10.79
C ASP A 122 17.22 -12.56 -10.24
N THR A 123 18.14 -12.14 -9.39
CA THR A 123 18.17 -10.80 -8.82
C THR A 123 19.63 -10.31 -8.77
N PRO A 124 19.89 -9.00 -9.02
CA PRO A 124 21.24 -8.47 -8.89
C PRO A 124 21.83 -8.75 -7.50
N PRO A 125 23.13 -9.07 -7.40
CA PRO A 125 23.79 -9.28 -6.11
C PRO A 125 23.64 -8.05 -5.21
N TRP A 126 23.56 -8.29 -3.90
CA TRP A 126 23.44 -7.23 -2.90
C TRP A 126 24.29 -7.53 -1.68
N PHE A 127 24.61 -6.49 -0.95
CA PHE A 127 25.36 -6.57 0.30
C PHE A 127 24.67 -5.70 1.35
N THR A 128 24.77 -6.09 2.60
CA THR A 128 24.27 -5.33 3.75
C THR A 128 25.42 -4.88 4.63
N ALA A 129 25.32 -3.70 5.19
CA ALA A 129 26.29 -3.22 6.19
C ALA A 129 26.05 -3.90 7.56
N PRO A 130 27.11 -4.12 8.40
CA PRO A 130 28.50 -3.94 8.06
C PRO A 130 29.03 -5.05 7.15
N LEU A 131 29.84 -4.70 6.17
CA LEU A 131 30.56 -5.67 5.34
C LEU A 131 31.64 -6.33 6.22
N ARG A 132 31.48 -7.62 6.50
CA ARG A 132 32.38 -8.35 7.39
C ARG A 132 33.70 -8.74 6.73
N ASP A 133 33.68 -8.96 5.41
CA ASP A 133 34.89 -9.29 4.64
C ASP A 133 34.87 -8.56 3.29
N GLN A 134 35.98 -7.93 2.93
CA GLN A 134 36.14 -7.25 1.64
C GLN A 134 36.20 -8.21 0.44
N CYS A 135 36.36 -9.51 0.70
CA CYS A 135 36.54 -10.53 -0.34
C CYS A 135 35.25 -10.81 -1.13
N ASP A 136 34.08 -10.45 -0.60
CA ASP A 136 32.78 -10.77 -1.20
C ASP A 136 32.28 -9.68 -2.14
N ILE A 137 32.95 -8.53 -2.20
CA ILE A 137 32.55 -7.43 -3.09
C ILE A 137 33.15 -7.68 -4.47
N ILE A 138 32.30 -8.05 -5.40
CA ILE A 138 32.68 -8.15 -6.81
C ILE A 138 32.98 -6.73 -7.31
N GLN A 139 34.09 -6.54 -8.02
CA GLN A 139 34.41 -5.24 -8.59
C GLN A 139 33.30 -4.78 -9.55
N GLY A 140 32.74 -3.61 -9.30
CA GLY A 140 31.59 -3.10 -10.06
C GLY A 140 31.07 -1.76 -9.54
N THR A 141 29.99 -1.30 -10.19
CA THR A 141 29.25 -0.09 -9.75
C THR A 141 28.08 -0.50 -8.88
N TYR A 142 27.93 0.11 -7.72
CA TYR A 142 26.89 -0.19 -6.74
C TYR A 142 26.01 1.03 -6.48
N ILE A 143 24.74 0.79 -6.20
CA ILE A 143 23.80 1.81 -5.73
C ILE A 143 23.65 1.63 -4.22
N LEU A 144 23.96 2.68 -3.46
CA LEU A 144 23.67 2.76 -2.03
C LEU A 144 22.20 3.21 -1.82
N LYS A 145 21.48 2.51 -0.96
CA LYS A 145 20.10 2.84 -0.58
C LYS A 145 19.88 2.66 0.90
#